data_6b056a00c58095800a8fa0bae7c0baec
#
_entry.id   6b056a00c58095800a8fa0bae7c0baec
#
_cell.length_a   1.000
_cell.length_b   1.000
_cell.length_c   1.000
_cell.angle_alpha   90.00
_cell.angle_beta   90.00
_cell.angle_gamma   90.00
#
_symmetry.space_group_name_H-M   'P 1'
#
loop_
_entity.id
_entity.type
_entity.pdbx_description
1 polymer ?
#
loop_
_entity_poly.entity_id
_entity_poly.type
_entity_poly.pdbx_seq_one_letter_code
_entity_poly.pdbx_strand_id
1 'polypeptide(L)'
;MRCMTRSTTGRWSCLVAVCVLTSYGVAQTAPASPTAVHPDPSDQRIRFYQAQLARDPDFWVSYNRLAGAYAQKARETGDITYFELAESALEHSLKLESTHDEAAPAYVQMASVHLAEHRFQEAADDAAKAMSLIPGDLSALPYAGDAQMEMGNYPQSRKFYDLLANAPDDGKPHPAMAFLAASHTAGLDWIEGKTDRAGEGLQNAVKMARTLHLPAENLAWTEFMLGEQYFQLGKLDAAEREEMASLVAYPRYHRALAAMGRIRAAQGRLKESITFYTQAVAIIPLPIYVAALGDVYAASGNPVEAERQYKLVEYIGKLSAINRQVFNRELALFYADHDRKLPEALGLAQKELEVRHDVYSSDALAWALLKNGQTTRAQEAIEAALRMGTVDALLEYHAGMIYQAAGDHARAVAHLERALAINPHFHVLFAPQASKALAALHVAPSVSSASNATASGSLGLGGAASVAPAGGSHAQ
;
A
#
# COMPACT_ATOMS: atom_id res chain seq x y z
N MET A 1 0.16 1.63 -16.36
CA MET A 1 -0.68 1.14 -15.30
C MET A 1 0.16 0.50 -14.26
N ARG A 2 0.03 0.97 -13.08
CA ARG A 2 0.85 0.50 -12.03
C ARG A 2 0.03 -0.16 -10.96
N CYS A 3 0.23 -1.41 -10.85
CA CYS A 3 -0.11 -2.15 -9.69
C CYS A 3 1.19 -2.45 -8.96
N MET A 4 1.43 -1.75 -7.89
CA MET A 4 2.53 -2.13 -7.03
C MET A 4 2.16 -3.36 -6.23
N THR A 5 3.13 -4.26 -6.14
CA THR A 5 3.13 -5.36 -5.22
C THR A 5 3.20 -4.84 -3.79
N ARG A 6 2.06 -4.60 -3.13
CA ARG A 6 2.11 -4.26 -1.73
C ARG A 6 0.89 -4.67 -0.96
N SER A 7 1.21 -5.35 0.09
CA SER A 7 0.49 -5.53 1.33
C SER A 7 -0.83 -6.27 1.29
N THR A 8 -0.78 -7.57 1.55
CA THR A 8 -1.93 -8.41 1.90
C THR A 8 -2.24 -8.37 3.39
N THR A 9 -1.50 -7.59 4.19
CA THR A 9 -1.78 -7.40 5.61
C THR A 9 -2.76 -6.28 5.86
N GLY A 10 -3.87 -6.26 5.12
CA GLY A 10 -4.94 -5.33 5.42
C GLY A 10 -4.63 -3.84 5.27
N ARG A 11 -3.48 -3.48 4.73
CA ARG A 11 -3.09 -2.09 4.58
C ARG A 11 -3.26 -1.66 3.15
N TRP A 12 -4.02 -0.63 2.96
CA TRP A 12 -3.91 0.18 1.78
C TRP A 12 -2.51 0.81 1.76
N SER A 13 -1.57 0.07 1.21
CA SER A 13 -0.52 0.77 0.51
C SER A 13 -1.24 1.42 -0.63
N CYS A 14 -1.15 2.72 -0.77
CA CYS A 14 -1.70 3.43 -1.90
C CYS A 14 -1.11 2.83 -3.17
N LEU A 15 -1.74 1.75 -3.62
CA LEU A 15 -1.44 1.08 -4.85
C LEU A 15 -2.26 1.77 -5.90
N VAL A 16 -1.74 2.89 -6.30
CA VAL A 16 -2.34 3.63 -7.37
C VAL A 16 -2.13 2.90 -8.67
N ALA A 17 -3.22 2.59 -9.33
CA ALA A 17 -3.20 2.04 -10.66
C ALA A 17 -2.91 3.13 -11.65
N VAL A 18 -1.81 2.97 -12.27
CA VAL A 18 -1.51 3.74 -13.44
C VAL A 18 -2.07 3.02 -14.67
N CYS A 19 -3.17 3.53 -15.24
CA CYS A 19 -3.70 3.06 -16.49
C CYS A 19 -3.01 3.78 -17.66
N VAL A 20 -2.03 3.14 -18.28
CA VAL A 20 -1.58 3.57 -19.62
C VAL A 20 -2.62 3.10 -20.62
N LEU A 21 -3.41 4.01 -21.12
CA LEU A 21 -4.26 3.76 -22.28
C LEU A 21 -3.36 3.73 -23.52
N THR A 22 -2.87 2.55 -23.90
CA THR A 22 -2.30 2.39 -25.22
C THR A 22 -3.42 2.33 -26.25
N SER A 23 -3.33 3.16 -27.26
CA SER A 23 -4.28 3.29 -28.37
C SER A 23 -4.78 1.96 -28.92
N TYR A 24 -6.10 1.83 -29.00
CA TYR A 24 -6.81 0.65 -29.46
C TYR A 24 -6.68 0.41 -30.96
N GLY A 25 -6.26 -0.80 -31.32
CA GLY A 25 -6.62 -1.42 -32.59
C GLY A 25 -7.78 -2.39 -32.33
N VAL A 26 -8.93 -2.16 -32.93
CA VAL A 26 -10.09 -3.06 -32.83
C VAL A 26 -9.80 -4.33 -33.61
N ALA A 27 -9.67 -5.47 -32.92
CA ALA A 27 -9.67 -6.79 -33.53
C ALA A 27 -10.95 -7.53 -33.14
N GLN A 28 -11.74 -7.89 -34.14
CA GLN A 28 -12.93 -8.73 -34.00
C GLN A 28 -12.50 -10.17 -33.62
N THR A 29 -13.13 -10.72 -32.58
CA THR A 29 -12.84 -12.08 -32.11
C THR A 29 -13.89 -13.10 -32.59
N ALA A 30 -13.42 -14.17 -33.21
CA ALA A 30 -14.20 -15.41 -33.41
C ALA A 30 -14.05 -16.34 -32.18
N PRO A 31 -15.00 -17.22 -31.84
CA PRO A 31 -14.97 -18.05 -30.64
C PRO A 31 -13.88 -19.12 -30.70
N ALA A 32 -13.11 -19.25 -29.64
CA ALA A 32 -11.92 -20.10 -29.51
C ALA A 32 -12.24 -21.52 -29.02
N SER A 33 -11.55 -22.50 -29.58
CA SER A 33 -11.52 -23.90 -29.11
C SER A 33 -10.59 -24.09 -27.90
N PRO A 34 -10.83 -25.05 -26.97
CA PRO A 34 -10.27 -25.04 -25.63
C PRO A 34 -8.86 -25.65 -25.43
N THR A 35 -8.00 -25.74 -26.41
CA THR A 35 -6.67 -26.40 -26.27
C THR A 35 -5.47 -25.68 -26.89
N ALA A 36 -5.59 -24.48 -27.40
CA ALA A 36 -4.44 -23.72 -27.84
C ALA A 36 -3.98 -22.84 -26.68
N VAL A 37 -2.78 -23.05 -26.16
CA VAL A 37 -2.07 -22.08 -25.34
C VAL A 37 -1.81 -20.89 -26.24
N HIS A 38 -2.73 -19.93 -26.29
CA HIS A 38 -2.48 -18.68 -26.98
C HIS A 38 -1.33 -17.97 -26.26
N PRO A 39 -0.27 -17.58 -26.96
CA PRO A 39 0.78 -16.79 -26.35
C PRO A 39 0.17 -15.53 -25.74
N ASP A 40 0.58 -15.23 -24.53
CA ASP A 40 0.19 -14.05 -23.78
C ASP A 40 0.25 -12.81 -24.67
N PRO A 41 -0.79 -11.96 -24.73
CA PRO A 41 -0.80 -10.76 -25.57
C PRO A 41 0.40 -9.85 -25.33
N SER A 42 0.92 -9.79 -24.11
CA SER A 42 2.13 -9.01 -23.80
C SER A 42 3.37 -9.61 -24.43
N ASP A 43 3.53 -10.94 -24.43
CA ASP A 43 4.65 -11.62 -25.10
C ASP A 43 4.62 -11.42 -26.61
N GLN A 44 3.43 -11.39 -27.23
CA GLN A 44 3.31 -11.10 -28.66
C GLN A 44 3.75 -9.67 -28.99
N ARG A 45 3.32 -8.69 -28.19
CA ARG A 45 3.73 -7.28 -28.37
C ARG A 45 5.23 -7.10 -28.17
N ILE A 46 5.81 -7.73 -27.15
CA ILE A 46 7.26 -7.68 -26.88
C ILE A 46 8.01 -8.20 -28.12
N ARG A 47 7.69 -9.41 -28.60
CA ARG A 47 8.34 -9.97 -29.79
C ARG A 47 8.16 -9.10 -31.04
N PHE A 48 6.98 -8.53 -31.23
CA PHE A 48 6.69 -7.66 -32.37
C PHE A 48 7.59 -6.43 -32.36
N TYR A 49 7.66 -5.69 -31.22
CA TYR A 49 8.47 -4.47 -31.16
C TYR A 49 9.97 -4.77 -31.17
N GLN A 50 10.44 -5.86 -30.58
CA GLN A 50 11.82 -6.33 -30.69
C GLN A 50 12.19 -6.61 -32.16
N ALA A 51 11.31 -7.28 -32.92
CA ALA A 51 11.54 -7.54 -34.35
C ALA A 51 11.51 -6.26 -35.19
N GLN A 52 10.71 -5.27 -34.81
CA GLN A 52 10.69 -3.96 -35.46
C GLN A 52 12.00 -3.21 -35.21
N LEU A 53 12.47 -3.15 -33.98
CA LEU A 53 13.73 -2.51 -33.60
C LEU A 53 14.97 -3.19 -34.20
N ALA A 54 14.91 -4.51 -34.43
CA ALA A 54 15.97 -5.21 -35.16
C ALA A 54 16.11 -4.77 -36.63
N ARG A 55 15.04 -4.19 -37.23
CA ARG A 55 15.03 -3.67 -38.60
C ARG A 55 15.31 -2.17 -38.65
N ASP A 56 14.85 -1.44 -37.66
CA ASP A 56 14.99 0.01 -37.54
C ASP A 56 15.35 0.37 -36.07
N PRO A 57 16.66 0.34 -35.74
CA PRO A 57 17.13 0.60 -34.37
C PRO A 57 16.92 2.05 -33.88
N ASP A 58 16.71 3.00 -34.82
CA ASP A 58 16.55 4.42 -34.46
C ASP A 58 15.09 4.83 -34.35
N PHE A 59 14.15 3.89 -34.49
CA PHE A 59 12.73 4.19 -34.39
C PHE A 59 12.27 4.28 -32.93
N TRP A 60 12.46 5.45 -32.35
CA TRP A 60 12.18 5.72 -30.92
C TRP A 60 10.76 5.35 -30.48
N VAL A 61 9.75 5.49 -31.34
CA VAL A 61 8.36 5.11 -31.02
C VAL A 61 8.24 3.63 -30.64
N SER A 62 9.02 2.75 -31.29
CA SER A 62 8.99 1.32 -30.98
C SER A 62 9.60 1.00 -29.62
N TYR A 63 10.58 1.76 -29.17
CA TYR A 63 11.08 1.63 -27.78
C TYR A 63 10.01 1.99 -26.77
N ASN A 64 9.26 3.08 -26.97
CA ASN A 64 8.14 3.44 -26.09
C ASN A 64 7.05 2.34 -26.05
N ARG A 65 6.73 1.76 -27.21
CA ARG A 65 5.77 0.65 -27.30
C ARG A 65 6.26 -0.62 -26.64
N LEU A 66 7.55 -0.92 -26.77
CA LEU A 66 8.20 -2.05 -26.12
C LEU A 66 8.20 -1.88 -24.58
N ALA A 67 8.55 -0.69 -24.11
CA ALA A 67 8.50 -0.36 -22.68
C ALA A 67 7.09 -0.55 -22.10
N GLY A 68 6.07 -0.07 -22.79
CA GLY A 68 4.68 -0.30 -22.38
C GLY A 68 4.29 -1.79 -22.34
N ALA A 69 4.82 -2.60 -23.27
CA ALA A 69 4.61 -4.04 -23.26
C ALA A 69 5.34 -4.74 -22.11
N TYR A 70 6.57 -4.33 -21.78
CA TYR A 70 7.30 -4.81 -20.61
C TYR A 70 6.60 -4.41 -19.30
N ALA A 71 6.20 -3.15 -19.16
CA ALA A 71 5.47 -2.70 -17.98
C ALA A 71 4.14 -3.47 -17.78
N GLN A 72 3.43 -3.81 -18.87
CA GLN A 72 2.25 -4.67 -18.79
C GLN A 72 2.62 -6.09 -18.35
N LYS A 73 3.69 -6.66 -18.87
CA LYS A 73 4.16 -8.00 -18.49
C LYS A 73 4.56 -8.06 -17.01
N ALA A 74 5.24 -7.04 -16.50
CA ALA A 74 5.55 -6.92 -15.08
C ALA A 74 4.29 -7.00 -14.21
N ARG A 75 3.21 -6.34 -14.61
CA ARG A 75 1.93 -6.37 -13.86
C ARG A 75 1.24 -7.73 -13.91
N GLU A 76 1.26 -8.38 -15.07
CA GLU A 76 0.63 -9.68 -15.29
C GLU A 76 1.31 -10.79 -14.50
N THR A 77 2.65 -10.73 -14.40
CA THR A 77 3.46 -11.77 -13.78
C THR A 77 3.91 -11.45 -12.36
N GLY A 78 3.94 -10.16 -12.00
CA GLY A 78 4.58 -9.68 -10.78
C GLY A 78 6.11 -9.64 -10.85
N ASP A 79 6.72 -10.08 -11.97
CA ASP A 79 8.17 -10.06 -12.15
C ASP A 79 8.65 -8.64 -12.45
N ILE A 80 9.32 -8.05 -11.48
CA ILE A 80 9.76 -6.65 -11.53
C ILE A 80 10.92 -6.42 -12.51
N THR A 81 11.64 -7.45 -12.94
CA THR A 81 12.74 -7.31 -13.92
C THR A 81 12.24 -6.75 -15.25
N TYR A 82 10.96 -6.91 -15.56
CA TYR A 82 10.36 -6.27 -16.72
C TYR A 82 10.24 -4.74 -16.58
N PHE A 83 10.26 -4.17 -15.37
CA PHE A 83 10.35 -2.71 -15.22
C PHE A 83 11.74 -2.19 -15.57
N GLU A 84 12.81 -2.91 -15.19
CA GLU A 84 14.19 -2.59 -15.61
C GLU A 84 14.34 -2.63 -17.15
N LEU A 85 13.70 -3.61 -17.80
CA LEU A 85 13.66 -3.68 -19.26
C LEU A 85 12.86 -2.52 -19.88
N ALA A 86 11.78 -2.10 -19.23
CA ALA A 86 10.99 -0.96 -19.67
C ALA A 86 11.79 0.34 -19.52
N GLU A 87 12.46 0.55 -18.38
CA GLU A 87 13.34 1.71 -18.15
C GLU A 87 14.44 1.78 -19.22
N SER A 88 15.15 0.68 -19.44
CA SER A 88 16.20 0.62 -20.46
C SER A 88 15.69 0.96 -21.87
N ALA A 89 14.50 0.50 -22.25
CA ALA A 89 13.89 0.85 -23.52
C ALA A 89 13.52 2.34 -23.60
N LEU A 90 12.98 2.92 -22.52
CA LEU A 90 12.64 4.35 -22.45
C LEU A 90 13.89 5.23 -22.47
N GLU A 91 14.94 4.86 -21.77
CA GLU A 91 16.23 5.55 -21.85
C GLU A 91 16.77 5.57 -23.28
N HIS A 92 16.63 4.46 -24.00
CA HIS A 92 17.05 4.40 -25.41
C HIS A 92 16.20 5.31 -26.28
N SER A 93 14.88 5.32 -26.08
CA SER A 93 13.97 6.25 -26.76
C SER A 93 14.37 7.71 -26.53
N LEU A 94 14.65 8.08 -25.26
CA LEU A 94 15.02 9.44 -24.89
C LEU A 94 16.43 9.85 -25.36
N LYS A 95 17.33 8.92 -25.65
CA LYS A 95 18.61 9.22 -26.32
C LYS A 95 18.40 9.61 -27.80
N LEU A 96 17.37 9.05 -28.43
CA LEU A 96 17.03 9.35 -29.83
C LEU A 96 16.17 10.62 -29.95
N GLU A 97 15.23 10.81 -29.03
CA GLU A 97 14.34 11.98 -28.97
C GLU A 97 14.09 12.38 -27.51
N SER A 98 14.54 13.55 -27.10
CA SER A 98 14.47 13.99 -25.69
C SER A 98 13.98 15.44 -25.51
N THR A 99 13.83 16.20 -26.58
CA THR A 99 13.71 17.67 -26.50
C THR A 99 12.38 18.20 -27.01
N HIS A 100 11.71 17.47 -27.86
CA HIS A 100 10.43 17.87 -28.46
C HIS A 100 9.25 17.25 -27.72
N ASP A 101 8.05 17.66 -28.08
CA ASP A 101 6.80 17.12 -27.55
C ASP A 101 6.63 15.62 -27.78
N GLU A 102 7.27 15.07 -28.82
CA GLU A 102 7.35 13.63 -29.07
C GLU A 102 8.02 12.83 -27.93
N ALA A 103 8.86 13.45 -27.13
CA ALA A 103 9.48 12.82 -25.95
C ALA A 103 8.52 12.67 -24.75
N ALA A 104 7.45 13.45 -24.69
CA ALA A 104 6.53 13.46 -23.55
C ALA A 104 5.96 12.07 -23.21
N PRO A 105 5.51 11.23 -24.18
CA PRO A 105 5.04 9.89 -23.88
C PRO A 105 6.09 8.97 -23.22
N ALA A 106 7.39 9.17 -23.52
CA ALA A 106 8.46 8.42 -22.89
C ALA A 106 8.61 8.82 -21.42
N TYR A 107 8.60 10.13 -21.11
CA TYR A 107 8.63 10.62 -19.73
C TYR A 107 7.40 10.20 -18.93
N VAL A 108 6.20 10.20 -19.51
CA VAL A 108 4.98 9.67 -18.84
C VAL A 108 5.18 8.20 -18.46
N GLN A 109 5.73 7.38 -19.36
CA GLN A 109 5.99 5.97 -19.06
C GLN A 109 7.14 5.81 -18.06
N MET A 110 8.19 6.66 -18.14
CA MET A 110 9.28 6.66 -17.18
C MET A 110 8.77 6.96 -15.76
N ALA A 111 7.92 7.97 -15.59
CA ALA A 111 7.24 8.24 -14.33
C ALA A 111 6.49 7.01 -13.79
N SER A 112 5.81 6.27 -14.66
CA SER A 112 5.17 5.01 -14.31
C SER A 112 6.16 3.94 -13.84
N VAL A 113 7.28 3.79 -14.50
CA VAL A 113 8.32 2.81 -14.16
C VAL A 113 8.98 3.20 -12.83
N HIS A 114 9.42 4.43 -12.66
CA HIS A 114 10.04 4.91 -11.43
C HIS A 114 9.12 4.81 -10.22
N LEU A 115 7.84 5.13 -10.39
CA LEU A 115 6.87 4.79 -9.37
C LEU A 115 6.87 3.27 -9.07
N ALA A 116 6.99 2.31 -10.04
CA ALA A 116 7.05 0.86 -9.80
C ALA A 116 8.29 0.46 -9.01
N GLU A 117 9.34 1.18 -9.17
CA GLU A 117 10.61 0.95 -8.51
C GLU A 117 10.79 1.72 -7.19
N HIS A 118 9.72 2.42 -6.72
CA HIS A 118 9.72 3.26 -5.52
C HIS A 118 10.66 4.48 -5.58
N ARG A 119 10.98 4.92 -6.76
CA ARG A 119 11.77 6.12 -7.05
C ARG A 119 10.83 7.31 -7.23
N PHE A 120 10.15 7.69 -6.12
CA PHE A 120 9.00 8.61 -6.18
C PHE A 120 9.37 10.03 -6.60
N GLN A 121 10.54 10.52 -6.18
CA GLN A 121 11.00 11.84 -6.61
C GLN A 121 11.28 11.84 -8.12
N GLU A 122 11.96 10.82 -8.62
CA GLU A 122 12.24 10.69 -10.06
C GLU A 122 10.95 10.56 -10.87
N ALA A 123 9.96 9.82 -10.36
CA ALA A 123 8.66 9.74 -10.98
C ALA A 123 7.95 11.12 -11.05
N ALA A 124 8.04 11.92 -9.99
CA ALA A 124 7.51 13.29 -9.99
C ALA A 124 8.22 14.19 -10.99
N ASP A 125 9.55 14.08 -11.08
CA ASP A 125 10.38 14.86 -12.00
C ASP A 125 10.07 14.51 -13.45
N ASP A 126 9.93 13.22 -13.79
CA ASP A 126 9.54 12.77 -15.13
C ASP A 126 8.14 13.23 -15.52
N ALA A 127 7.18 13.12 -14.58
CA ALA A 127 5.82 13.62 -14.81
C ALA A 127 5.83 15.14 -15.05
N ALA A 128 6.62 15.91 -14.29
CA ALA A 128 6.78 17.34 -14.46
C ALA A 128 7.43 17.66 -15.82
N LYS A 129 8.42 16.86 -16.24
CA LYS A 129 9.06 17.00 -17.54
C LYS A 129 8.07 16.76 -18.69
N ALA A 130 7.27 15.69 -18.61
CA ALA A 130 6.22 15.42 -19.61
C ALA A 130 5.22 16.59 -19.72
N MET A 131 4.72 17.09 -18.58
CA MET A 131 3.82 18.26 -18.55
C MET A 131 4.46 19.54 -19.11
N SER A 132 5.78 19.70 -18.97
CA SER A 132 6.48 20.87 -19.50
C SER A 132 6.63 20.83 -21.03
N LEU A 133 6.72 19.61 -21.60
CA LEU A 133 6.85 19.41 -23.05
C LEU A 133 5.52 19.62 -23.76
N ILE A 134 4.43 19.14 -23.19
CA ILE A 134 3.07 19.32 -23.72
C ILE A 134 2.19 19.97 -22.66
N PRO A 135 2.18 21.29 -22.54
CA PRO A 135 1.30 22.00 -21.63
C PRO A 135 -0.18 21.67 -21.91
N GLY A 136 -0.89 21.21 -20.85
CA GLY A 136 -2.30 20.83 -20.96
C GLY A 136 -2.54 19.34 -21.27
N ASP A 137 -1.51 18.56 -21.55
CA ASP A 137 -1.66 17.10 -21.58
C ASP A 137 -1.86 16.55 -20.16
N LEU A 138 -2.89 15.71 -20.01
CA LEU A 138 -3.31 15.17 -18.73
C LEU A 138 -2.67 13.82 -18.40
N SER A 139 -1.95 13.24 -19.33
CA SER A 139 -1.44 11.86 -19.24
C SER A 139 -0.43 11.64 -18.12
N ALA A 140 0.30 12.69 -17.71
CA ALA A 140 1.25 12.65 -16.60
C ALA A 140 0.63 12.91 -15.22
N LEU A 141 -0.59 13.51 -15.16
CA LEU A 141 -1.21 13.90 -13.89
C LEU A 141 -1.41 12.75 -12.90
N PRO A 142 -1.86 11.54 -13.33
CA PRO A 142 -2.00 10.42 -12.41
C PRO A 142 -0.70 10.09 -11.70
N TYR A 143 0.40 10.07 -12.45
CA TYR A 143 1.72 9.71 -11.93
C TYR A 143 2.30 10.79 -11.01
N ALA A 144 2.10 12.06 -11.38
CA ALA A 144 2.45 13.18 -10.51
C ALA A 144 1.68 13.11 -9.18
N GLY A 145 0.37 12.83 -9.24
CA GLY A 145 -0.46 12.65 -8.07
C GLY A 145 -0.02 11.50 -7.19
N ASP A 146 0.30 10.35 -7.80
CA ASP A 146 0.75 9.14 -7.11
C ASP A 146 2.10 9.36 -6.41
N ALA A 147 3.06 9.98 -7.11
CA ALA A 147 4.35 10.28 -6.54
C ALA A 147 4.22 11.17 -5.31
N GLN A 148 3.40 12.22 -5.39
CA GLN A 148 3.15 13.09 -4.25
C GLN A 148 2.44 12.36 -3.09
N MET A 149 1.52 11.44 -3.39
CA MET A 149 0.82 10.66 -2.39
C MET A 149 1.78 9.72 -1.64
N GLU A 150 2.67 9.03 -2.36
CA GLU A 150 3.68 8.14 -1.78
C GLU A 150 4.72 8.92 -0.95
N MET A 151 5.03 10.14 -1.35
CA MET A 151 5.88 11.07 -0.57
C MET A 151 5.14 11.74 0.61
N GLY A 152 3.86 11.46 0.83
CA GLY A 152 3.04 12.02 1.91
C GLY A 152 2.56 13.46 1.67
N ASN A 153 2.72 13.98 0.47
CA ASN A 153 2.28 15.32 0.05
C ASN A 153 0.82 15.29 -0.42
N TYR A 154 -0.09 14.83 0.44
CA TYR A 154 -1.50 14.62 0.11
C TYR A 154 -2.22 15.84 -0.49
N PRO A 155 -1.99 17.08 0.00
CA PRO A 155 -2.60 18.26 -0.63
C PRO A 155 -2.16 18.48 -2.08
N GLN A 156 -0.91 18.16 -2.42
CA GLN A 156 -0.40 18.28 -3.78
C GLN A 156 -0.91 17.15 -4.67
N SER A 157 -0.97 15.93 -4.14
CA SER A 157 -1.61 14.78 -4.81
C SER A 157 -3.07 15.10 -5.18
N ARG A 158 -3.83 15.67 -4.24
CA ARG A 158 -5.23 16.10 -4.46
C ARG A 158 -5.35 17.08 -5.62
N LYS A 159 -4.47 18.07 -5.71
CA LYS A 159 -4.50 19.04 -6.82
C LYS A 159 -4.34 18.36 -8.19
N PHE A 160 -3.43 17.39 -8.31
CA PHE A 160 -3.25 16.67 -9.57
C PHE A 160 -4.47 15.82 -9.93
N TYR A 161 -5.09 15.16 -8.95
CA TYR A 161 -6.30 14.38 -9.21
C TYR A 161 -7.52 15.25 -9.49
N ASP A 162 -7.63 16.42 -8.87
CA ASP A 162 -8.69 17.39 -9.16
C ASP A 162 -8.55 17.96 -10.58
N LEU A 163 -7.32 18.24 -11.04
CA LEU A 163 -7.07 18.63 -12.44
C LEU A 163 -7.48 17.53 -13.41
N LEU A 164 -7.19 16.28 -13.09
CA LEU A 164 -7.58 15.12 -13.90
C LEU A 164 -9.11 14.96 -13.96
N ALA A 165 -9.78 15.10 -12.81
CA ALA A 165 -11.23 14.97 -12.69
C ALA A 165 -12.01 16.08 -13.41
N ASN A 166 -11.44 17.30 -13.44
CA ASN A 166 -12.06 18.48 -14.04
C ASN A 166 -11.52 18.78 -15.45
N ALA A 167 -10.87 17.80 -16.07
CA ALA A 167 -10.31 17.95 -17.40
C ALA A 167 -11.36 18.42 -18.42
N PRO A 168 -11.13 19.52 -19.15
CA PRO A 168 -12.05 19.98 -20.16
C PRO A 168 -12.05 19.00 -21.35
N ASP A 169 -13.20 18.51 -21.70
CA ASP A 169 -13.41 17.71 -22.90
C ASP A 169 -14.72 18.18 -23.56
N ASP A 170 -14.68 19.13 -24.46
CA ASP A 170 -15.78 19.63 -25.28
C ASP A 170 -17.21 19.50 -24.63
N GLY A 171 -17.25 19.61 -23.28
CA GLY A 171 -18.43 19.48 -22.44
C GLY A 171 -18.77 18.05 -21.97
N LYS A 172 -17.88 17.05 -22.19
CA LYS A 172 -18.02 15.69 -21.63
C LYS A 172 -16.68 15.17 -21.14
N PRO A 173 -16.60 14.57 -19.93
CA PRO A 173 -15.38 13.98 -19.44
C PRO A 173 -14.88 12.86 -20.38
N HIS A 174 -13.62 12.89 -20.78
CA HIS A 174 -13.03 11.77 -21.53
C HIS A 174 -13.11 10.50 -20.67
N PRO A 175 -13.79 9.41 -21.14
CA PRO A 175 -14.09 8.28 -20.25
C PRO A 175 -12.87 7.64 -19.59
N ALA A 176 -11.73 7.65 -20.29
CA ALA A 176 -10.48 7.13 -19.75
C ALA A 176 -9.90 8.03 -18.64
N MET A 177 -9.97 9.35 -18.81
CA MET A 177 -9.54 10.30 -17.76
C MET A 177 -10.46 10.23 -16.55
N ALA A 178 -11.77 10.09 -16.76
CA ALA A 178 -12.72 9.88 -15.68
C ALA A 178 -12.45 8.57 -14.91
N PHE A 179 -12.07 7.49 -15.59
CA PHE A 179 -11.65 6.25 -14.96
C PHE A 179 -10.39 6.45 -14.10
N LEU A 180 -9.37 7.10 -14.65
CA LEU A 180 -8.13 7.40 -13.94
C LEU A 180 -8.42 8.29 -12.72
N ALA A 181 -9.19 9.38 -12.90
CA ALA A 181 -9.56 10.26 -11.80
C ALA A 181 -10.29 9.48 -10.68
N ALA A 182 -11.27 8.66 -11.01
CA ALA A 182 -12.04 7.89 -10.03
C ALA A 182 -11.16 6.89 -9.26
N SER A 183 -10.29 6.14 -9.95
CA SER A 183 -9.46 5.12 -9.33
C SER A 183 -8.35 5.71 -8.45
N HIS A 184 -7.71 6.80 -8.89
CA HIS A 184 -6.61 7.42 -8.14
C HIS A 184 -7.12 8.25 -6.95
N THR A 185 -8.19 9.04 -7.16
CA THR A 185 -8.80 9.81 -6.08
C THR A 185 -9.32 8.92 -4.96
N ALA A 186 -9.84 7.73 -5.26
CA ALA A 186 -10.34 6.80 -4.27
C ALA A 186 -9.24 6.36 -3.27
N GLY A 187 -8.00 6.16 -3.73
CA GLY A 187 -6.87 5.86 -2.85
C GLY A 187 -6.58 7.00 -1.87
N LEU A 188 -6.59 8.24 -2.36
CA LEU A 188 -6.37 9.40 -1.50
C LEU A 188 -7.56 9.66 -0.54
N ASP A 189 -8.80 9.47 -1.01
CA ASP A 189 -9.97 9.57 -0.14
C ASP A 189 -9.95 8.52 0.98
N TRP A 190 -9.41 7.33 0.70
CA TRP A 190 -9.16 6.32 1.73
C TRP A 190 -8.14 6.79 2.78
N ILE A 191 -7.00 7.28 2.35
CA ILE A 191 -5.96 7.82 3.26
C ILE A 191 -6.54 8.92 4.15
N GLU A 192 -7.38 9.77 3.60
CA GLU A 192 -8.05 10.87 4.32
C GLU A 192 -9.26 10.41 5.16
N GLY A 193 -9.49 9.09 5.31
CA GLY A 193 -10.59 8.53 6.08
C GLY A 193 -11.99 8.69 5.46
N LYS A 194 -12.07 9.13 4.21
CA LYS A 194 -13.33 9.35 3.47
C LYS A 194 -13.80 8.05 2.79
N THR A 195 -14.06 7.03 3.59
CA THR A 195 -14.29 5.63 3.12
C THR A 195 -15.46 5.49 2.17
N ASP A 196 -16.54 6.25 2.35
CA ASP A 196 -17.71 6.19 1.46
C ASP A 196 -17.35 6.73 0.07
N ARG A 197 -16.68 7.88 0.01
CA ARG A 197 -16.21 8.46 -1.27
C ARG A 197 -15.21 7.55 -1.98
N ALA A 198 -14.29 6.96 -1.24
CA ALA A 198 -13.35 5.98 -1.78
C ALA A 198 -14.10 4.78 -2.40
N GLY A 199 -15.13 4.26 -1.71
CA GLY A 199 -15.97 3.18 -2.20
C GLY A 199 -16.78 3.54 -3.45
N GLU A 200 -17.41 4.68 -3.46
CA GLU A 200 -18.13 5.19 -4.64
C GLU A 200 -17.19 5.39 -5.83
N GLY A 201 -16.00 5.93 -5.59
CA GLY A 201 -14.95 6.10 -6.59
C GLY A 201 -14.54 4.77 -7.22
N LEU A 202 -14.26 3.75 -6.42
CA LEU A 202 -13.87 2.42 -6.91
C LEU A 202 -15.03 1.70 -7.63
N GLN A 203 -16.27 1.79 -7.12
CA GLN A 203 -17.44 1.24 -7.82
C GLN A 203 -17.63 1.87 -9.20
N ASN A 204 -17.45 3.18 -9.30
CA ASN A 204 -17.48 3.89 -10.58
C ASN A 204 -16.33 3.47 -11.48
N ALA A 205 -15.11 3.31 -10.95
CA ALA A 205 -13.96 2.83 -11.69
C ALA A 205 -14.19 1.41 -12.26
N VAL A 206 -14.74 0.48 -11.46
CA VAL A 206 -15.11 -0.88 -11.93
C VAL A 206 -16.14 -0.80 -13.08
N LYS A 207 -17.17 0.02 -12.93
CA LYS A 207 -18.18 0.21 -13.99
C LYS A 207 -17.57 0.77 -15.28
N MET A 208 -16.68 1.76 -15.16
CA MET A 208 -15.99 2.34 -16.31
C MET A 208 -15.01 1.35 -16.93
N ALA A 209 -14.26 0.59 -16.16
CA ALA A 209 -13.31 -0.43 -16.65
C ALA A 209 -14.02 -1.47 -17.54
N ARG A 210 -15.21 -1.92 -17.12
CA ARG A 210 -16.06 -2.83 -17.90
C ARG A 210 -16.55 -2.17 -19.20
N THR A 211 -17.03 -0.92 -19.12
CA THR A 211 -17.57 -0.18 -20.27
C THR A 211 -16.49 0.15 -21.31
N LEU A 212 -15.29 0.49 -20.86
CA LEU A 212 -14.14 0.81 -21.70
C LEU A 212 -13.44 -0.43 -22.28
N HIS A 213 -13.88 -1.64 -21.91
CA HIS A 213 -13.25 -2.91 -22.31
C HIS A 213 -11.75 -2.89 -22.06
N LEU A 214 -11.34 -2.43 -20.85
CA LEU A 214 -9.93 -2.42 -20.47
C LEU A 214 -9.31 -3.82 -20.57
N PRO A 215 -7.98 -3.94 -20.73
CA PRO A 215 -7.31 -5.23 -20.66
C PRO A 215 -7.71 -6.02 -19.41
N ALA A 216 -7.76 -7.33 -19.51
CA ALA A 216 -8.27 -8.22 -18.45
C ALA A 216 -7.59 -7.99 -17.09
N GLU A 217 -6.26 -7.79 -17.09
CA GLU A 217 -5.50 -7.48 -15.88
C GLU A 217 -5.95 -6.16 -15.25
N ASN A 218 -6.24 -5.14 -16.06
CA ASN A 218 -6.67 -3.83 -15.58
C ASN A 218 -8.05 -3.90 -14.90
N LEU A 219 -8.98 -4.64 -15.51
CA LEU A 219 -10.28 -4.90 -14.89
C LEU A 219 -10.13 -5.68 -13.60
N ALA A 220 -9.34 -6.77 -13.63
CA ALA A 220 -9.06 -7.57 -12.43
C ALA A 220 -8.45 -6.74 -11.30
N TRP A 221 -7.52 -5.84 -11.64
CA TRP A 221 -6.96 -4.93 -10.65
C TRP A 221 -8.00 -4.00 -10.05
N THR A 222 -8.88 -3.43 -10.87
CA THR A 222 -9.90 -2.49 -10.38
C THR A 222 -10.89 -3.19 -9.44
N GLU A 223 -11.32 -4.41 -9.80
CA GLU A 223 -12.19 -5.25 -8.97
C GLU A 223 -11.48 -5.67 -7.67
N PHE A 224 -10.21 -6.07 -7.74
CA PHE A 224 -9.39 -6.33 -6.57
C PHE A 224 -9.31 -5.12 -5.63
N MET A 225 -9.10 -3.91 -6.13
CA MET A 225 -9.05 -2.70 -5.29
C MET A 225 -10.36 -2.46 -4.53
N LEU A 226 -11.50 -2.71 -5.18
CA LEU A 226 -12.81 -2.62 -4.51
C LEU A 226 -13.00 -3.74 -3.48
N GLY A 227 -12.56 -4.96 -3.79
CA GLY A 227 -12.55 -6.10 -2.86
C GLY A 227 -11.71 -5.83 -1.62
N GLU A 228 -10.50 -5.26 -1.80
CA GLU A 228 -9.63 -4.84 -0.71
C GLU A 228 -10.33 -3.83 0.21
N GLN A 229 -10.97 -2.81 -0.35
CA GLN A 229 -11.70 -1.83 0.45
C GLN A 229 -12.82 -2.48 1.28
N TYR A 230 -13.59 -3.38 0.69
CA TYR A 230 -14.61 -4.11 1.43
C TYR A 230 -14.03 -4.98 2.54
N PHE A 231 -12.91 -5.65 2.29
CA PHE A 231 -12.23 -6.42 3.34
C PHE A 231 -11.78 -5.53 4.49
N GLN A 232 -11.16 -4.38 4.20
CA GLN A 232 -10.72 -3.43 5.22
C GLN A 232 -11.87 -2.99 6.14
N LEU A 233 -13.05 -2.80 5.58
CA LEU A 233 -14.26 -2.43 6.30
C LEU A 233 -15.00 -3.63 6.92
N GLY A 234 -14.41 -4.83 6.95
CA GLY A 234 -15.02 -6.04 7.49
C GLY A 234 -16.20 -6.60 6.69
N LYS A 235 -16.44 -6.09 5.46
CA LYS A 235 -17.54 -6.50 4.59
C LYS A 235 -17.16 -7.75 3.78
N LEU A 236 -16.93 -8.88 4.47
CA LEU A 236 -16.31 -10.08 3.89
C LEU A 236 -17.04 -10.64 2.65
N ASP A 237 -18.38 -10.67 2.65
CA ASP A 237 -19.15 -11.19 1.52
C ASP A 237 -19.03 -10.28 0.27
N ALA A 238 -18.95 -8.97 0.48
CA ALA A 238 -18.72 -8.02 -0.60
C ALA A 238 -17.29 -8.15 -1.15
N ALA A 239 -16.30 -8.24 -0.27
CA ALA A 239 -14.91 -8.48 -0.64
C ALA A 239 -14.77 -9.77 -1.46
N GLU A 240 -15.38 -10.87 -1.02
CA GLU A 240 -15.35 -12.15 -1.74
C GLU A 240 -15.95 -12.03 -3.15
N ARG A 241 -17.06 -11.31 -3.33
CA ARG A 241 -17.66 -11.13 -4.66
C ARG A 241 -16.76 -10.38 -5.62
N GLU A 242 -16.11 -9.31 -5.18
CA GLU A 242 -15.22 -8.53 -6.05
C GLU A 242 -13.92 -9.29 -6.35
N GLU A 243 -13.35 -10.01 -5.39
CA GLU A 243 -12.16 -10.84 -5.64
C GLU A 243 -12.45 -12.01 -6.58
N MET A 244 -13.63 -12.62 -6.48
CA MET A 244 -14.07 -13.63 -7.45
C MET A 244 -14.29 -13.04 -8.84
N ALA A 245 -14.84 -11.82 -8.95
CA ALA A 245 -14.97 -11.12 -10.23
C ALA A 245 -13.58 -10.83 -10.84
N SER A 246 -12.63 -10.38 -10.02
CA SER A 246 -11.25 -10.19 -10.42
C SER A 246 -10.62 -11.49 -10.98
N LEU A 247 -10.85 -12.64 -10.34
CA LEU A 247 -10.38 -13.94 -10.82
C LEU A 247 -11.12 -14.43 -12.07
N VAL A 248 -12.36 -14.01 -12.28
CA VAL A 248 -13.09 -14.27 -13.54
C VAL A 248 -12.49 -13.44 -14.67
N ALA A 249 -12.17 -12.17 -14.42
CA ALA A 249 -11.52 -11.30 -15.40
C ALA A 249 -10.10 -11.77 -15.75
N TYR A 250 -9.31 -12.16 -14.74
CA TYR A 250 -7.95 -12.66 -14.92
C TYR A 250 -7.65 -13.83 -13.95
N PRO A 251 -7.84 -15.09 -14.39
CA PRO A 251 -7.84 -16.28 -13.50
C PRO A 251 -6.54 -16.54 -12.73
N ARG A 252 -5.42 -15.99 -13.17
CA ARG A 252 -4.11 -16.11 -12.51
C ARG A 252 -3.67 -14.81 -11.83
N TYR A 253 -4.62 -13.97 -11.46
CA TYR A 253 -4.28 -12.72 -10.80
C TYR A 253 -3.84 -12.98 -9.35
N HIS A 254 -2.53 -13.01 -9.14
CA HIS A 254 -1.91 -13.40 -7.87
C HIS A 254 -2.40 -12.58 -6.67
N ARG A 255 -2.81 -11.31 -6.88
CA ARG A 255 -3.33 -10.44 -5.83
C ARG A 255 -4.70 -10.87 -5.37
N ALA A 256 -5.62 -11.13 -6.29
CA ALA A 256 -6.95 -11.62 -5.95
C ALA A 256 -6.88 -13.02 -5.32
N LEU A 257 -5.94 -13.88 -5.76
CA LEU A 257 -5.70 -15.16 -5.09
C LEU A 257 -5.24 -14.95 -3.63
N ALA A 258 -4.31 -14.05 -3.37
CA ALA A 258 -3.87 -13.75 -2.01
C ALA A 258 -4.98 -13.11 -1.17
N ALA A 259 -5.78 -12.19 -1.75
CA ALA A 259 -6.94 -11.59 -1.10
C ALA A 259 -8.00 -12.63 -0.74
N MET A 260 -8.31 -13.57 -1.64
CA MET A 260 -9.18 -14.72 -1.34
C MET A 260 -8.61 -15.58 -0.21
N GLY A 261 -7.29 -15.79 -0.17
CA GLY A 261 -6.62 -16.46 0.95
C GLY A 261 -6.93 -15.77 2.28
N ARG A 262 -6.82 -14.45 2.33
CA ARG A 262 -7.12 -13.64 3.51
C ARG A 262 -8.59 -13.68 3.90
N ILE A 263 -9.49 -13.55 2.93
CA ILE A 263 -10.94 -13.63 3.16
C ILE A 263 -11.30 -15.02 3.74
N ARG A 264 -10.76 -16.11 3.19
CA ARG A 264 -10.99 -17.46 3.72
C ARG A 264 -10.47 -17.63 5.15
N ALA A 265 -9.30 -17.04 5.47
CA ALA A 265 -8.79 -17.01 6.84
C ALA A 265 -9.74 -16.25 7.78
N ALA A 266 -10.23 -15.07 7.38
CA ALA A 266 -11.19 -14.27 8.12
C ALA A 266 -12.53 -15.01 8.36
N GLN A 267 -12.95 -15.87 7.43
CA GLN A 267 -14.12 -16.73 7.53
C GLN A 267 -13.86 -18.02 8.35
N GLY A 268 -12.65 -18.24 8.90
CA GLY A 268 -12.26 -19.46 9.60
C GLY A 268 -12.01 -20.66 8.69
N ARG A 269 -12.02 -20.48 7.37
CA ARG A 269 -11.83 -21.54 6.35
C ARG A 269 -10.35 -21.73 6.04
N LEU A 270 -9.54 -22.09 7.07
CA LEU A 270 -8.08 -22.07 6.99
C LEU A 270 -7.50 -22.97 5.89
N LYS A 271 -8.10 -24.14 5.64
CA LYS A 271 -7.63 -25.04 4.56
C LYS A 271 -7.74 -24.42 3.18
N GLU A 272 -8.84 -23.71 2.90
CA GLU A 272 -9.03 -23.01 1.65
C GLU A 272 -8.12 -21.79 1.54
N SER A 273 -7.92 -21.10 2.65
CA SER A 273 -6.95 -20.00 2.75
C SER A 273 -5.54 -20.47 2.34
N ILE A 274 -5.06 -21.58 2.89
CA ILE A 274 -3.78 -22.21 2.50
C ILE A 274 -3.73 -22.48 1.00
N THR A 275 -4.83 -23.03 0.43
CA THR A 275 -4.90 -23.32 -1.01
C THR A 275 -4.73 -22.06 -1.86
N PHE A 276 -5.44 -20.99 -1.55
CA PHE A 276 -5.37 -19.72 -2.29
C PHE A 276 -3.99 -19.05 -2.16
N TYR A 277 -3.44 -18.97 -0.94
CA TYR A 277 -2.10 -18.42 -0.76
C TYR A 277 -1.03 -19.26 -1.46
N THR A 278 -1.15 -20.60 -1.44
CA THR A 278 -0.22 -21.47 -2.17
C THR A 278 -0.27 -21.19 -3.67
N GLN A 279 -1.46 -20.95 -4.24
CA GLN A 279 -1.60 -20.58 -5.66
C GLN A 279 -0.95 -19.21 -5.94
N ALA A 280 -1.15 -18.22 -5.08
CA ALA A 280 -0.52 -16.90 -5.23
C ALA A 280 1.02 -16.99 -5.16
N VAL A 281 1.56 -17.72 -4.18
CA VAL A 281 3.00 -17.95 -4.00
C VAL A 281 3.61 -18.72 -5.17
N ALA A 282 2.86 -19.66 -5.77
CA ALA A 282 3.32 -20.42 -6.94
C ALA A 282 3.42 -19.55 -8.20
N ILE A 283 2.69 -18.44 -8.28
CA ILE A 283 2.82 -17.47 -9.38
C ILE A 283 4.01 -16.54 -9.10
N ILE A 284 4.06 -15.96 -7.91
CA ILE A 284 5.17 -15.15 -7.44
C ILE A 284 5.29 -15.20 -5.91
N PRO A 285 6.45 -15.59 -5.36
CA PRO A 285 6.67 -15.70 -3.91
C PRO A 285 6.99 -14.35 -3.29
N LEU A 286 6.04 -13.41 -3.28
CA LEU A 286 6.23 -12.13 -2.61
C LEU A 286 6.35 -12.34 -1.09
N PRO A 287 7.22 -11.60 -0.39
CA PRO A 287 7.41 -11.72 1.06
C PRO A 287 6.11 -11.78 1.84
N ILE A 288 5.18 -10.93 1.46
CA ILE A 288 3.89 -10.77 2.10
C ILE A 288 2.95 -11.97 1.91
N TYR A 289 2.94 -12.60 0.73
CA TYR A 289 2.11 -13.80 0.50
C TYR A 289 2.67 -15.00 1.28
N VAL A 290 4.00 -15.10 1.31
CA VAL A 290 4.69 -16.18 2.02
C VAL A 290 4.51 -16.00 3.53
N ALA A 291 4.62 -14.78 4.06
CA ALA A 291 4.35 -14.47 5.46
C ALA A 291 2.90 -14.81 5.84
N ALA A 292 1.92 -14.33 5.07
CA ALA A 292 0.51 -14.61 5.30
C ALA A 292 0.19 -16.12 5.26
N LEU A 293 0.81 -16.87 4.34
CA LEU A 293 0.70 -18.33 4.32
C LEU A 293 1.24 -18.95 5.61
N GLY A 294 2.38 -18.46 6.10
CA GLY A 294 2.95 -18.84 7.39
C GLY A 294 1.99 -18.57 8.56
N ASP A 295 1.35 -17.40 8.58
CA ASP A 295 0.38 -17.02 9.60
C ASP A 295 -0.84 -17.92 9.62
N VAL A 296 -1.34 -18.29 8.45
CA VAL A 296 -2.46 -19.24 8.34
C VAL A 296 -2.05 -20.64 8.80
N TYR A 297 -0.83 -21.09 8.50
CA TYR A 297 -0.30 -22.33 9.06
C TYR A 297 -0.20 -22.27 10.60
N ALA A 298 0.31 -21.19 11.15
CA ALA A 298 0.38 -20.98 12.60
C ALA A 298 -1.02 -21.02 13.24
N ALA A 299 -1.97 -20.30 12.67
CA ALA A 299 -3.37 -20.28 13.12
C ALA A 299 -4.07 -21.65 13.00
N SER A 300 -3.64 -22.47 12.03
CA SER A 300 -4.17 -23.84 11.85
C SER A 300 -3.52 -24.89 12.76
N GLY A 301 -2.60 -24.50 13.65
CA GLY A 301 -1.89 -25.39 14.56
C GLY A 301 -0.74 -26.17 13.88
N ASN A 302 -0.21 -25.67 12.76
CA ASN A 302 0.92 -26.27 12.07
C ASN A 302 2.18 -25.35 12.14
N PRO A 303 2.85 -25.28 13.30
CA PRO A 303 4.00 -24.40 13.50
C PRO A 303 5.22 -24.79 12.65
N VAL A 304 5.34 -26.02 12.22
CA VAL A 304 6.46 -26.50 11.40
C VAL A 304 6.39 -25.87 10.00
N GLU A 305 5.23 -25.92 9.36
CA GLU A 305 5.02 -25.28 8.06
C GLU A 305 5.04 -23.75 8.16
N ALA A 306 4.51 -23.17 9.24
CA ALA A 306 4.63 -21.75 9.51
C ALA A 306 6.10 -21.30 9.52
N GLU A 307 6.94 -21.97 10.30
CA GLU A 307 8.37 -21.67 10.38
C GLU A 307 9.10 -21.84 9.03
N ARG A 308 8.68 -22.83 8.24
CA ARG A 308 9.22 -23.01 6.89
C ARG A 308 8.92 -21.81 5.98
N GLN A 309 7.69 -21.27 6.04
CA GLN A 309 7.32 -20.09 5.28
C GLN A 309 8.08 -18.84 5.78
N TYR A 310 8.20 -18.66 7.09
CA TYR A 310 8.95 -17.52 7.66
C TYR A 310 10.43 -17.53 7.26
N LYS A 311 11.07 -18.71 7.25
CA LYS A 311 12.44 -18.85 6.72
C LYS A 311 12.53 -18.53 5.24
N LEU A 312 11.50 -18.83 4.46
CA LEU A 312 11.45 -18.46 3.04
C LEU A 312 11.35 -16.94 2.88
N VAL A 313 10.56 -16.23 3.72
CA VAL A 313 10.55 -14.76 3.71
C VAL A 313 11.93 -14.18 3.98
N GLU A 314 12.65 -14.73 4.98
CA GLU A 314 14.01 -14.29 5.29
C GLU A 314 15.00 -14.53 4.14
N TYR A 315 14.83 -15.63 3.42
CA TYR A 315 15.65 -15.95 2.24
C TYR A 315 15.36 -14.98 1.09
N ILE A 316 14.07 -14.71 0.81
CA ILE A 316 13.66 -13.72 -0.20
C ILE A 316 14.22 -12.34 0.16
N GLY A 317 14.16 -11.92 1.42
CA GLY A 317 14.75 -10.66 1.87
C GLY A 317 16.24 -10.54 1.59
N LYS A 318 16.99 -11.62 1.77
CA LYS A 318 18.43 -11.65 1.42
C LYS A 318 18.67 -11.52 -0.09
N LEU A 319 17.87 -12.21 -0.91
CA LEU A 319 17.98 -12.13 -2.37
C LEU A 319 17.60 -10.72 -2.87
N SER A 320 16.53 -10.14 -2.31
CA SER A 320 16.08 -8.80 -2.67
C SER A 320 17.13 -7.73 -2.37
N ALA A 321 17.85 -7.86 -1.24
CA ALA A 321 18.95 -6.95 -0.90
C ALA A 321 20.10 -7.03 -1.91
N ILE A 322 20.41 -8.23 -2.44
CA ILE A 322 21.44 -8.43 -3.46
C ILE A 322 21.00 -7.82 -4.80
N ASN A 323 19.73 -8.00 -5.16
CA ASN A 323 19.18 -7.56 -6.43
C ASN A 323 18.67 -6.10 -6.39
N ARG A 324 18.91 -5.36 -5.31
CA ARG A 324 18.42 -3.98 -5.09
C ARG A 324 16.90 -3.83 -5.17
N GLN A 325 16.17 -4.92 -4.95
CA GLN A 325 14.71 -4.89 -4.87
C GLN A 325 14.26 -4.29 -3.54
N VAL A 326 13.26 -3.42 -3.57
CA VAL A 326 12.84 -2.67 -2.39
C VAL A 326 11.58 -3.28 -1.79
N PHE A 327 11.74 -4.09 -0.73
CA PHE A 327 10.66 -4.61 0.11
C PHE A 327 10.86 -4.15 1.57
N ASN A 328 11.35 -2.94 1.78
CA ASN A 328 11.75 -2.49 3.11
C ASN A 328 10.59 -2.54 4.10
N ARG A 329 9.42 -2.02 3.74
CA ARG A 329 8.26 -1.97 4.61
C ARG A 329 7.70 -3.37 4.92
N GLU A 330 7.57 -4.22 3.90
CA GLU A 330 7.04 -5.57 4.04
C GLU A 330 7.94 -6.43 4.95
N LEU A 331 9.25 -6.34 4.76
CA LEU A 331 10.21 -7.06 5.59
C LEU A 331 10.31 -6.48 7.01
N ALA A 332 10.25 -5.16 7.16
CA ALA A 332 10.23 -4.51 8.47
C ALA A 332 9.02 -4.97 9.29
N LEU A 333 7.84 -4.99 8.67
CA LEU A 333 6.62 -5.47 9.30
C LEU A 333 6.72 -6.96 9.62
N PHE A 334 7.13 -7.79 8.66
CA PHE A 334 7.30 -9.21 8.89
C PHE A 334 8.22 -9.51 10.07
N TYR A 335 9.38 -8.85 10.15
CA TYR A 335 10.30 -9.07 11.26
C TYR A 335 9.74 -8.56 12.59
N ALA A 336 9.05 -7.42 12.60
CA ALA A 336 8.42 -6.88 13.79
C ALA A 336 7.23 -7.73 14.26
N ASP A 337 6.38 -8.19 13.34
CA ASP A 337 5.20 -9.00 13.61
C ASP A 337 5.53 -10.35 14.25
N HIS A 338 6.67 -10.92 13.89
CA HIS A 338 7.09 -12.25 14.32
C HIS A 338 8.26 -12.23 15.34
N ASP A 339 8.58 -11.06 15.91
CA ASP A 339 9.67 -10.87 16.87
C ASP A 339 11.03 -11.41 16.35
N ARG A 340 11.30 -11.17 15.04
CA ARG A 340 12.51 -11.63 14.36
C ARG A 340 13.38 -10.45 13.97
N LYS A 341 14.69 -10.60 14.10
CA LYS A 341 15.68 -9.60 13.62
C LYS A 341 15.24 -8.14 13.89
N LEU A 342 14.76 -7.87 15.08
CA LEU A 342 14.14 -6.59 15.43
C LEU A 342 15.01 -5.36 15.09
N PRO A 343 16.36 -5.38 15.28
CA PRO A 343 17.20 -4.27 14.82
C PRO A 343 17.17 -4.06 13.31
N GLU A 344 17.12 -5.15 12.52
CA GLU A 344 17.00 -5.10 11.06
C GLU A 344 15.65 -4.55 10.65
N ALA A 345 14.56 -4.95 11.33
CA ALA A 345 13.22 -4.42 11.13
C ALA A 345 13.19 -2.89 11.27
N LEU A 346 13.80 -2.37 12.34
CA LEU A 346 13.89 -0.93 12.58
C LEU A 346 14.70 -0.22 11.49
N GLY A 347 15.86 -0.78 11.10
CA GLY A 347 16.68 -0.22 10.03
C GLY A 347 15.94 -0.15 8.68
N LEU A 348 15.18 -1.20 8.33
CA LEU A 348 14.37 -1.25 7.11
C LEU A 348 13.23 -0.23 7.15
N ALA A 349 12.53 -0.10 8.29
CA ALA A 349 11.45 0.89 8.45
C ALA A 349 12.00 2.33 8.36
N GLN A 350 13.16 2.61 8.92
CA GLN A 350 13.83 3.91 8.80
C GLN A 350 14.22 4.21 7.35
N LYS A 351 14.82 3.24 6.66
CA LYS A 351 15.20 3.37 5.25
C LYS A 351 13.98 3.57 4.34
N GLU A 352 12.86 2.91 4.61
CA GLU A 352 11.60 3.15 3.89
C GLU A 352 11.14 4.59 4.03
N LEU A 353 11.29 5.16 5.22
CA LEU A 353 10.86 6.52 5.48
C LEU A 353 11.74 7.59 4.79
N GLU A 354 12.96 7.25 4.34
CA GLU A 354 13.81 8.16 3.57
C GLU A 354 13.21 8.50 2.19
N VAL A 355 12.44 7.58 1.62
CA VAL A 355 11.86 7.72 0.27
C VAL A 355 10.35 7.83 0.27
N ARG A 356 9.68 7.39 1.35
CA ARG A 356 8.23 7.33 1.45
C ARG A 356 7.74 7.84 2.80
N HIS A 357 6.96 8.91 2.79
CA HIS A 357 6.47 9.56 4.01
C HIS A 357 4.95 9.36 4.19
N ASP A 358 4.41 8.28 3.68
CA ASP A 358 3.00 7.94 3.80
C ASP A 358 2.64 7.48 5.23
N VAL A 359 1.34 7.40 5.52
CA VAL A 359 0.83 6.98 6.84
C VAL A 359 1.27 5.56 7.20
N TYR A 360 1.39 4.67 6.21
CA TYR A 360 1.76 3.27 6.43
C TYR A 360 3.25 3.06 6.68
N SER A 361 4.11 3.88 6.10
CA SER A 361 5.55 3.86 6.41
C SER A 361 5.81 4.40 7.82
N SER A 362 5.04 5.42 8.24
CA SER A 362 5.05 5.91 9.62
C SER A 362 4.59 4.84 10.62
N ASP A 363 3.55 4.08 10.27
CA ASP A 363 3.06 2.98 11.10
C ASP A 363 4.06 1.80 11.17
N ALA A 364 4.69 1.43 10.04
CA ALA A 364 5.72 0.39 10.06
C ALA A 364 6.93 0.79 10.95
N LEU A 365 7.31 2.07 10.92
CA LEU A 365 8.33 2.60 11.83
C LEU A 365 7.86 2.55 13.28
N ALA A 366 6.62 2.98 13.57
CA ALA A 366 6.06 2.95 14.91
C ALA A 366 6.06 1.53 15.50
N TRP A 367 5.63 0.55 14.71
CA TRP A 367 5.60 -0.84 15.11
C TRP A 367 7.00 -1.41 15.35
N ALA A 368 7.94 -1.15 14.43
CA ALA A 368 9.33 -1.57 14.60
C ALA A 368 10.00 -0.93 15.81
N LEU A 369 9.72 0.34 16.11
CA LEU A 369 10.19 1.04 17.31
C LEU A 369 9.65 0.40 18.58
N LEU A 370 8.35 0.11 18.64
CA LEU A 370 7.74 -0.58 19.78
C LEU A 370 8.43 -1.91 20.05
N LYS A 371 8.59 -2.72 19.00
CA LYS A 371 9.23 -4.05 19.11
C LYS A 371 10.71 -4.00 19.51
N ASN A 372 11.36 -2.87 19.28
CA ASN A 372 12.72 -2.60 19.77
C ASN A 372 12.73 -1.89 21.14
N GLY A 373 11.62 -1.83 21.87
CA GLY A 373 11.52 -1.24 23.21
C GLY A 373 11.60 0.29 23.26
N GLN A 374 11.50 0.97 22.11
CA GLN A 374 11.59 2.42 22.00
C GLN A 374 10.21 3.07 22.03
N THR A 375 9.46 2.84 23.14
CA THR A 375 8.03 3.16 23.25
C THR A 375 7.71 4.63 23.02
N THR A 376 8.50 5.57 23.53
CA THR A 376 8.26 7.01 23.33
C THR A 376 8.35 7.39 21.86
N ARG A 377 9.37 6.92 21.15
CA ARG A 377 9.52 7.16 19.71
C ARG A 377 8.43 6.46 18.88
N ALA A 378 7.98 5.30 19.37
CA ALA A 378 6.85 4.59 18.75
C ALA A 378 5.56 5.40 18.83
N GLN A 379 5.31 6.10 19.96
CA GLN A 379 4.16 7.01 20.11
C GLN A 379 4.23 8.17 19.11
N GLU A 380 5.37 8.83 18.95
CA GLU A 380 5.55 9.92 17.99
C GLU A 380 5.28 9.44 16.54
N ALA A 381 5.81 8.27 16.19
CA ALA A 381 5.64 7.70 14.85
C ALA A 381 4.18 7.27 14.58
N ILE A 382 3.48 6.69 15.57
CA ILE A 382 2.09 6.29 15.39
C ILE A 382 1.14 7.49 15.30
N GLU A 383 1.41 8.57 16.02
CA GLU A 383 0.66 9.83 15.88
C GLU A 383 0.79 10.41 14.46
N ALA A 384 1.99 10.33 13.86
CA ALA A 384 2.19 10.69 12.46
C ALA A 384 1.40 9.78 11.50
N ALA A 385 1.30 8.48 11.78
CA ALA A 385 0.50 7.54 10.98
C ALA A 385 -1.01 7.80 11.08
N LEU A 386 -1.49 8.21 12.25
CA LEU A 386 -2.91 8.47 12.51
C LEU A 386 -3.39 9.85 12.02
N ARG A 387 -2.49 10.75 11.64
CA ARG A 387 -2.79 12.17 11.35
C ARG A 387 -3.87 12.42 10.30
N MET A 388 -4.04 11.48 9.36
CA MET A 388 -5.00 11.62 8.26
C MET A 388 -6.37 11.04 8.57
N GLY A 389 -6.52 10.35 9.70
CA GLY A 389 -7.77 9.70 10.06
C GLY A 389 -8.10 8.48 9.21
N THR A 390 -7.09 7.85 8.61
CA THR A 390 -7.20 6.63 7.80
C THR A 390 -7.93 5.54 8.59
N VAL A 391 -8.98 4.98 7.99
CA VAL A 391 -9.79 3.93 8.63
C VAL A 391 -9.17 2.57 8.34
N ASP A 392 -8.26 2.13 9.20
CA ASP A 392 -7.52 0.86 9.04
C ASP A 392 -7.40 0.14 10.38
N ALA A 393 -7.95 -1.09 10.46
CA ALA A 393 -8.01 -1.86 11.70
C ALA A 393 -6.61 -2.30 12.20
N LEU A 394 -5.65 -2.55 11.31
CA LEU A 394 -4.30 -2.93 11.72
C LEU A 394 -3.52 -1.73 12.24
N LEU A 395 -3.67 -0.57 11.62
CA LEU A 395 -3.12 0.70 12.11
C LEU A 395 -3.65 1.02 13.52
N GLU A 396 -4.95 0.88 13.73
CA GLU A 396 -5.59 1.06 15.03
C GLU A 396 -5.12 0.01 16.06
N TYR A 397 -4.91 -1.24 15.65
CA TYR A 397 -4.32 -2.28 16.52
C TYR A 397 -2.90 -1.91 16.95
N HIS A 398 -2.03 -1.48 16.03
CA HIS A 398 -0.68 -1.05 16.36
C HIS A 398 -0.70 0.14 17.33
N ALA A 399 -1.56 1.13 17.09
CA ALA A 399 -1.76 2.25 18.00
C ALA A 399 -2.17 1.78 19.40
N GLY A 400 -3.16 0.89 19.48
CA GLY A 400 -3.62 0.33 20.75
C GLY A 400 -2.51 -0.38 21.53
N MET A 401 -1.69 -1.19 20.85
CA MET A 401 -0.57 -1.89 21.46
C MET A 401 0.56 -0.95 21.89
N ILE A 402 0.83 0.10 21.13
CA ILE A 402 1.82 1.13 21.47
C ILE A 402 1.38 1.91 22.70
N TYR A 403 0.12 2.36 22.76
CA TYR A 403 -0.40 3.06 23.93
C TYR A 403 -0.50 2.16 25.16
N GLN A 404 -0.82 0.89 25.00
CA GLN A 404 -0.77 -0.09 26.08
C GLN A 404 0.65 -0.20 26.67
N ALA A 405 1.67 -0.33 25.82
CA ALA A 405 3.06 -0.40 26.25
C ALA A 405 3.56 0.90 26.91
N ALA A 406 2.98 2.04 26.51
CA ALA A 406 3.25 3.34 27.12
C ALA A 406 2.52 3.58 28.47
N GLY A 407 1.62 2.66 28.85
CA GLY A 407 0.79 2.80 30.06
C GLY A 407 -0.41 3.75 29.90
N ASP A 408 -0.70 4.21 28.69
CA ASP A 408 -1.90 5.00 28.37
C ASP A 408 -3.07 4.06 28.06
N HIS A 409 -3.65 3.53 29.14
CA HIS A 409 -4.73 2.55 29.05
C HIS A 409 -5.98 3.11 28.36
N ALA A 410 -6.26 4.41 28.51
CA ALA A 410 -7.44 5.01 27.92
C ALA A 410 -7.34 5.04 26.39
N ARG A 411 -6.22 5.52 25.85
CA ARG A 411 -5.97 5.49 24.39
C ARG A 411 -5.84 4.05 23.88
N ALA A 412 -5.19 3.16 24.60
CA ALA A 412 -5.07 1.75 24.23
C ALA A 412 -6.44 1.09 24.03
N VAL A 413 -7.36 1.26 24.99
CA VAL A 413 -8.74 0.75 24.88
C VAL A 413 -9.45 1.32 23.66
N ALA A 414 -9.43 2.65 23.50
CA ALA A 414 -10.11 3.32 22.39
C ALA A 414 -9.65 2.83 21.01
N HIS A 415 -8.33 2.67 20.81
CA HIS A 415 -7.77 2.19 19.55
C HIS A 415 -8.04 0.70 19.30
N LEU A 416 -7.96 -0.17 20.33
CA LEU A 416 -8.29 -1.60 20.19
C LEU A 416 -9.78 -1.82 19.91
N GLU A 417 -10.66 -1.08 20.56
CA GLU A 417 -12.10 -1.11 20.27
C GLU A 417 -12.37 -0.67 18.83
N ARG A 418 -11.72 0.41 18.38
CA ARG A 418 -11.87 0.90 17.01
C ARG A 418 -11.35 -0.10 15.98
N ALA A 419 -10.20 -0.74 16.23
CA ALA A 419 -9.68 -1.80 15.34
C ALA A 419 -10.71 -2.91 15.13
N LEU A 420 -11.27 -3.44 16.23
CA LEU A 420 -12.26 -4.52 16.19
C LEU A 420 -13.62 -4.06 15.63
N ALA A 421 -13.99 -2.79 15.79
CA ALA A 421 -15.21 -2.22 15.22
C ALA A 421 -15.09 -2.03 13.71
N ILE A 422 -13.92 -1.63 13.20
CA ILE A 422 -13.66 -1.49 11.75
C ILE A 422 -13.71 -2.87 11.08
N ASN A 423 -12.93 -3.83 11.59
CA ASN A 423 -12.89 -5.18 11.06
C ASN A 423 -12.46 -6.18 12.14
N PRO A 424 -13.38 -6.97 12.72
CA PRO A 424 -13.03 -7.95 13.77
C PRO A 424 -12.16 -9.12 13.24
N HIS A 425 -11.92 -9.19 11.93
CA HIS A 425 -11.15 -10.23 11.25
C HIS A 425 -9.97 -9.67 10.45
N PHE A 426 -9.49 -8.48 10.79
CA PHE A 426 -8.46 -7.77 10.01
C PHE A 426 -7.17 -8.56 9.80
N HIS A 427 -6.82 -9.47 10.71
CA HIS A 427 -5.66 -10.35 10.59
C HIS A 427 -5.88 -11.64 11.39
N VAL A 428 -5.46 -12.80 10.81
CA VAL A 428 -5.71 -14.12 11.43
C VAL A 428 -5.06 -14.31 12.79
N LEU A 429 -3.91 -13.66 13.04
CA LEU A 429 -3.20 -13.71 14.33
C LEU A 429 -3.51 -12.50 15.22
N PHE A 430 -3.62 -11.30 14.65
CA PHE A 430 -3.66 -10.08 15.45
C PHE A 430 -5.06 -9.68 15.89
N ALA A 431 -6.12 -10.03 15.17
CA ALA A 431 -7.48 -9.76 15.64
C ALA A 431 -7.81 -10.51 16.95
N PRO A 432 -7.44 -11.81 17.13
CA PRO A 432 -7.55 -12.46 18.42
C PRO A 432 -6.66 -11.84 19.52
N GLN A 433 -5.46 -11.35 19.15
CA GLN A 433 -4.57 -10.66 20.10
C GLN A 433 -5.17 -9.32 20.56
N ALA A 434 -5.76 -8.54 19.63
CA ALA A 434 -6.46 -7.29 19.95
C ALA A 434 -7.60 -7.54 20.93
N SER A 435 -8.42 -8.56 20.71
CA SER A 435 -9.52 -8.94 21.61
C SER A 435 -9.01 -9.35 23.00
N LYS A 436 -7.91 -10.10 23.06
CA LYS A 436 -7.29 -10.51 24.33
C LYS A 436 -6.69 -9.32 25.09
N ALA A 437 -5.99 -8.42 24.38
CA ALA A 437 -5.40 -7.22 24.99
C ALA A 437 -6.49 -6.30 25.54
N LEU A 438 -7.57 -6.07 24.79
CA LEU A 438 -8.71 -5.28 25.22
C LEU A 438 -9.39 -5.87 26.47
N ALA A 439 -9.63 -7.18 26.50
CA ALA A 439 -10.19 -7.86 27.66
C ALA A 439 -9.30 -7.71 28.90
N ALA A 440 -7.98 -7.79 28.74
CA ALA A 440 -7.03 -7.61 29.85
C ALA A 440 -7.04 -6.17 30.39
N LEU A 441 -7.17 -5.17 29.52
CA LEU A 441 -7.27 -3.75 29.94
C LEU A 441 -8.57 -3.44 30.68
N HIS A 442 -9.69 -4.09 30.35
CA HIS A 442 -10.94 -3.91 31.06
C HIS A 442 -10.96 -4.59 32.46
N VAL A 443 -10.13 -5.61 32.66
CA VAL A 443 -10.03 -6.31 33.96
C VAL A 443 -9.05 -5.62 34.91
N ALA A 444 -8.07 -4.86 34.40
CA ALA A 444 -7.12 -4.13 35.21
C ALA A 444 -7.85 -3.06 36.03
N PRO A 445 -7.79 -3.08 37.40
CA PRO A 445 -8.44 -2.05 38.20
C PRO A 445 -7.88 -0.69 37.85
N SER A 446 -8.77 0.30 37.66
CA SER A 446 -8.39 1.69 37.47
C SER A 446 -7.61 2.16 38.71
N VAL A 447 -6.29 2.05 38.68
CA VAL A 447 -5.38 2.67 39.65
C VAL A 447 -5.30 4.15 39.30
N SER A 448 -6.37 4.87 39.65
CA SER A 448 -6.36 6.33 39.58
C SER A 448 -7.37 6.86 40.60
N SER A 449 -6.88 7.68 41.51
CA SER A 449 -7.59 8.48 42.52
C SER A 449 -7.80 7.88 43.90
N ALA A 450 -6.73 7.40 44.55
CA ALA A 450 -6.73 7.25 45.97
C ALA A 450 -5.41 7.70 46.62
N SER A 451 -5.08 8.99 46.47
CA SER A 451 -4.10 9.64 47.36
C SER A 451 -4.26 11.14 47.31
N ASN A 452 -5.40 11.67 47.79
CA ASN A 452 -5.50 13.03 48.30
C ASN A 452 -6.82 13.20 49.06
N ALA A 453 -6.97 12.43 50.16
CA ALA A 453 -7.93 12.77 51.18
C ALA A 453 -7.44 12.13 52.51
N THR A 454 -7.24 12.97 53.45
CA THR A 454 -6.96 12.77 54.87
C THR A 454 -5.54 13.06 55.34
N ALA A 455 -5.33 14.35 55.65
CA ALA A 455 -4.63 14.79 56.84
C ALA A 455 -5.08 16.23 57.21
N SER A 456 -6.34 16.37 57.61
CA SER A 456 -6.76 17.47 58.47
C SER A 456 -7.12 16.88 59.81
N GLY A 457 -6.16 16.87 60.71
CA GLY A 457 -6.27 16.49 62.13
C GLY A 457 -5.64 17.61 62.96
N SER A 458 -6.50 18.40 63.55
CA SER A 458 -6.25 19.47 64.50
C SER A 458 -5.48 19.00 65.73
N LEU A 459 -4.67 19.95 66.27
CA LEU A 459 -4.33 20.27 67.68
C LEU A 459 -3.09 21.14 67.63
N GLY A 460 -2.99 22.34 68.01
CA GLY A 460 -3.47 23.01 69.17
C GLY A 460 -2.31 23.71 69.88
N LEU A 461 -2.34 25.08 69.92
CA LEU A 461 -1.76 25.98 70.92
C LEU A 461 -0.25 26.01 71.25
N GLY A 462 0.30 27.20 71.01
CA GLY A 462 1.27 27.69 71.99
C GLY A 462 2.48 28.45 71.43
N GLY A 463 2.52 29.79 71.60
CA GLY A 463 3.72 30.50 72.01
C GLY A 463 4.50 31.32 71.02
N ALA A 464 4.22 32.59 71.07
CA ALA A 464 4.95 33.81 70.78
C ALA A 464 6.48 33.81 70.74
N ALA A 465 6.99 34.64 69.87
CA ALA A 465 7.98 35.75 69.95
C ALA A 465 8.85 35.83 68.69
N SER A 466 8.63 36.82 67.83
CA SER A 466 9.40 38.06 67.72
C SER A 466 10.88 37.85 67.36
N VAL A 467 11.25 38.26 66.19
CA VAL A 467 12.22 39.35 65.87
C VAL A 467 12.66 39.20 64.39
N ALA A 468 12.34 40.21 63.61
CA ALA A 468 13.05 40.51 62.38
C ALA A 468 14.27 41.45 62.75
N PRO A 469 15.12 42.00 61.81
CA PRO A 469 15.19 41.87 60.37
C PRO A 469 16.66 41.84 59.79
N ALA A 470 16.72 42.12 58.54
CA ALA A 470 17.86 42.64 57.74
C ALA A 470 18.78 41.53 57.10
N GLY A 471 19.13 41.52 55.85
CA GLY A 471 19.34 42.54 54.85
C GLY A 471 20.44 42.08 53.89
N GLY A 472 20.39 42.48 52.64
CA GLY A 472 21.55 42.55 51.75
C GLY A 472 21.62 41.43 50.74
N SER A 473 21.27 41.57 49.51
CA SER A 473 21.77 42.35 48.33
C SER A 473 22.96 41.68 47.57
N HIS A 474 22.80 41.71 46.28
CA HIS A 474 23.78 41.56 45.19
C HIS A 474 24.15 40.17 44.68
N ALA A 475 23.71 39.86 43.48
CA ALA A 475 24.24 40.18 42.15
C ALA A 475 25.51 39.41 41.74
N GLN A 476 25.34 38.48 40.85
CA GLN A 476 25.89 38.49 39.50
C GLN A 476 25.24 37.36 38.69
#